data_23bce81611f30bbb50e8354c18a15f6a
#
_entry.id   23bce81611f30bbb50e8354c18a15f6a
#
_cell.length_a   1.000
_cell.length_b   1.000
_cell.length_c   1.000
_cell.angle_alpha   90.00
_cell.angle_beta   90.00
_cell.angle_gamma   90.00
#
_symmetry.space_group_name_H-M   'P 1'
#
loop_
_entity.id
_entity.type
_entity.pdbx_description
1 polymer ?
#
loop_
_entity_poly.entity_id
_entity_poly.type
_entity_poly.pdbx_seq_one_letter_code
_entity_poly.pdbx_strand_id
1 'polypeptide(L)'
;MLEFFKSKKQAHPAVDGSKPIADARYVVIDTELTGLHERKDSIISIGAVRMDGARIEMGNPFHRLIKPESAFKPESVIIHGITPSDVVQQPNIDAILAEFLEFCDADIIVGHCVSIDLCFLNKEMKRIFGDSMHNPALDTYKVYEWLRKKVPTRTCFSASPRDTSLYEIAKCFSIAVRGAHDALVDAFITAQLLQRFMPVLIDIGVTCIGDLLKIGHPLEGGDKQKASSEISNF
;
A
#
# COMPACT_ATOMS: atom_id res chain seq x y z
N MET A 1 4.36 3.98 26.67
CA MET A 1 4.22 3.49 25.28
C MET A 1 5.47 3.73 24.43
N LEU A 2 6.00 4.95 24.37
CA LEU A 2 7.27 5.26 23.66
C LEU A 2 8.50 4.47 24.14
N GLU A 3 8.60 4.13 25.42
CA GLU A 3 9.70 3.30 25.93
C GLU A 3 9.63 1.83 25.51
N PHE A 4 8.44 1.32 25.26
CA PHE A 4 8.21 -0.05 24.78
C PHE A 4 8.79 -0.26 23.37
N PHE A 5 8.67 0.74 22.50
CA PHE A 5 9.25 0.69 21.13
C PHE A 5 10.76 0.92 21.12
N LYS A 6 11.31 1.75 22.02
CA LYS A 6 12.76 1.95 22.15
C LYS A 6 13.50 0.70 22.63
N SER A 7 12.83 -0.20 23.33
CA SER A 7 13.41 -1.44 23.86
C SER A 7 13.42 -2.59 22.83
N LYS A 8 12.59 -2.52 21.80
CA LYS A 8 12.55 -3.49 20.71
C LYS A 8 13.31 -2.95 19.49
N LYS A 9 14.64 -2.90 19.54
CA LYS A 9 15.45 -3.21 18.35
C LYS A 9 15.20 -4.69 18.02
N GLN A 10 13.98 -5.00 17.61
CA GLN A 10 13.68 -6.32 17.06
C GLN A 10 14.37 -6.37 15.71
N ALA A 11 15.42 -7.18 15.65
CA ALA A 11 15.78 -7.78 14.38
C ALA A 11 14.50 -8.50 13.91
N HIS A 12 13.72 -7.86 13.02
CA HIS A 12 12.63 -8.54 12.36
C HIS A 12 13.27 -9.74 11.66
N PRO A 13 12.82 -10.98 11.94
CA PRO A 13 13.38 -12.13 11.28
C PRO A 13 13.23 -11.89 9.78
N ALA A 14 14.32 -12.06 9.04
CA ALA A 14 14.27 -11.99 7.59
C ALA A 14 13.14 -12.91 7.12
N VAL A 15 12.25 -12.37 6.27
CA VAL A 15 11.15 -13.18 5.74
C VAL A 15 11.75 -14.40 5.04
N ASP A 16 11.28 -15.58 5.43
CA ASP A 16 11.67 -16.81 4.76
C ASP A 16 11.20 -16.77 3.29
N GLY A 17 12.15 -16.44 2.41
CA GLY A 17 11.87 -16.35 0.98
C GLY A 17 11.45 -17.65 0.32
N SER A 18 11.66 -18.82 0.98
CA SER A 18 11.22 -20.12 0.48
C SER A 18 9.77 -20.44 0.79
N LYS A 19 9.15 -19.69 1.72
CA LYS A 19 7.75 -19.86 2.12
C LYS A 19 6.83 -19.68 0.91
N PRO A 20 5.81 -20.57 0.73
CA PRO A 20 4.83 -20.40 -0.34
C PRO A 20 4.07 -19.07 -0.25
N ILE A 21 3.79 -18.45 -1.40
CA ILE A 21 2.99 -17.20 -1.44
C ILE A 21 1.57 -17.42 -0.92
N ALA A 22 1.04 -18.64 -1.05
CA ALA A 22 -0.28 -19.01 -0.56
C ALA A 22 -0.37 -19.13 0.97
N ASP A 23 0.75 -19.27 1.66
CA ASP A 23 0.85 -19.42 3.11
C ASP A 23 1.39 -18.15 3.79
N ALA A 24 1.70 -17.13 3.01
CA ALA A 24 2.22 -15.87 3.51
C ALA A 24 1.11 -14.98 4.10
N ARG A 25 1.50 -14.13 5.04
CA ARG A 25 0.63 -13.08 5.57
C ARG A 25 1.01 -11.75 4.95
N TYR A 26 -0.02 -10.99 4.62
CA TYR A 26 0.14 -9.68 3.98
C TYR A 26 -0.72 -8.64 4.71
N VAL A 27 -0.23 -7.42 4.76
CA VAL A 27 -1.02 -6.24 5.12
C VAL A 27 -1.06 -5.33 3.91
N VAL A 28 -2.24 -5.20 3.33
CA VAL A 28 -2.46 -4.33 2.17
C VAL A 28 -2.84 -2.96 2.66
N ILE A 29 -2.09 -1.95 2.24
CA ILE A 29 -2.22 -0.58 2.73
C ILE A 29 -2.51 0.39 1.60
N ASP A 30 -3.11 1.50 1.97
CA ASP A 30 -3.22 2.71 1.17
C ASP A 30 -3.27 3.94 2.08
N THR A 31 -2.80 5.10 1.60
CA THR A 31 -2.80 6.34 2.37
C THR A 31 -3.35 7.51 1.57
N GLU A 32 -4.18 8.35 2.22
CA GLU A 32 -4.55 9.65 1.67
C GLU A 32 -3.63 10.75 2.21
N LEU A 33 -3.28 11.68 1.34
CA LEU A 33 -2.26 12.68 1.60
C LEU A 33 -2.77 14.10 1.32
N THR A 34 -2.25 15.10 2.01
CA THR A 34 -2.54 16.52 1.69
C THR A 34 -1.88 16.96 0.37
N GLY A 35 -1.04 16.12 -0.22
CA GLY A 35 -0.33 16.28 -1.48
C GLY A 35 0.88 15.34 -1.56
N LEU A 36 1.61 15.36 -2.67
CA LEU A 36 2.65 14.39 -2.98
C LEU A 36 4.08 14.84 -2.64
N HIS A 37 4.25 16.00 -2.03
CA HIS A 37 5.56 16.51 -1.68
C HIS A 37 5.97 16.02 -0.28
N GLU A 38 6.78 14.97 -0.19
CA GLU A 38 7.19 14.29 1.05
C GLU A 38 7.50 15.24 2.23
N ARG A 39 8.25 16.35 1.96
CA ARG A 39 8.69 17.27 3.02
C ARG A 39 7.63 18.28 3.46
N LYS A 40 6.59 18.49 2.66
CA LYS A 40 5.59 19.56 2.88
C LYS A 40 4.21 19.03 3.17
N ASP A 41 3.93 17.82 2.73
CA ASP A 41 2.61 17.22 2.82
C ASP A 41 2.56 16.15 3.92
N SER A 42 1.37 15.83 4.39
CA SER A 42 1.10 14.96 5.53
C SER A 42 0.14 13.84 5.15
N ILE A 43 0.21 12.75 5.88
CA ILE A 43 -0.80 11.67 5.85
C ILE A 43 -2.07 12.19 6.56
N ILE A 44 -3.24 11.98 5.96
CA ILE A 44 -4.56 12.34 6.52
C ILE A 44 -5.48 11.15 6.70
N SER A 45 -5.18 10.03 6.05
CA SER A 45 -5.87 8.76 6.26
C SER A 45 -4.91 7.60 6.04
N ILE A 46 -5.09 6.52 6.81
CA ILE A 46 -4.44 5.23 6.59
C ILE A 46 -5.53 4.18 6.58
N GLY A 47 -5.61 3.43 5.49
CA GLY A 47 -6.44 2.24 5.34
C GLY A 47 -5.59 1.00 5.22
N ALA A 48 -5.97 -0.10 5.91
CA ALA A 48 -5.29 -1.37 5.73
C ALA A 48 -6.19 -2.57 5.97
N VAL A 49 -5.93 -3.65 5.23
CA VAL A 49 -6.58 -4.95 5.41
C VAL A 49 -5.53 -6.05 5.44
N ARG A 50 -5.77 -7.09 6.25
CA ARG A 50 -4.91 -8.27 6.31
C ARG A 50 -5.34 -9.31 5.28
N MET A 51 -4.37 -10.08 4.81
CA MET A 51 -4.60 -11.28 4.01
C MET A 51 -3.79 -12.44 4.56
N ASP A 52 -4.39 -13.63 4.53
CA ASP A 52 -3.76 -14.91 4.79
C ASP A 52 -3.76 -15.70 3.47
N GLY A 53 -2.61 -15.76 2.80
CA GLY A 53 -2.55 -16.13 1.40
C GLY A 53 -3.47 -15.26 0.54
N ALA A 54 -4.38 -15.90 -0.19
CA ALA A 54 -5.38 -15.22 -1.02
C ALA A 54 -6.67 -14.84 -0.26
N ARG A 55 -6.78 -15.13 1.03
CA ARG A 55 -7.97 -14.84 1.84
C ARG A 55 -7.88 -13.47 2.48
N ILE A 56 -8.75 -12.55 2.10
CA ILE A 56 -8.86 -11.20 2.69
C ILE A 56 -9.62 -11.29 4.01
N GLU A 57 -9.07 -10.73 5.09
CA GLU A 57 -9.69 -10.70 6.42
C GLU A 57 -10.55 -9.45 6.58
N MET A 58 -11.89 -9.63 6.52
CA MET A 58 -12.85 -8.51 6.59
C MET A 58 -13.22 -8.09 8.01
N GLY A 59 -12.90 -8.91 9.02
CA GLY A 59 -13.44 -8.73 10.38
C GLY A 59 -12.77 -7.63 11.21
N ASN A 60 -11.57 -7.20 10.85
CA ASN A 60 -10.80 -6.21 11.62
C ASN A 60 -9.88 -5.38 10.72
N PRO A 61 -10.43 -4.51 9.85
CA PRO A 61 -9.63 -3.61 9.06
C PRO A 61 -9.05 -2.49 9.93
N PHE A 62 -7.95 -1.92 9.50
CA PHE A 62 -7.41 -0.69 10.07
C PHE A 62 -7.88 0.49 9.22
N HIS A 63 -8.54 1.48 9.83
CA HIS A 63 -8.87 2.73 9.16
C HIS A 63 -8.82 3.86 10.18
N ARG A 64 -7.98 4.87 9.92
CA ARG A 64 -7.83 6.03 10.78
C ARG A 64 -7.72 7.31 9.96
N LEU A 65 -8.56 8.28 10.27
CA LEU A 65 -8.36 9.65 9.88
C LEU A 65 -7.34 10.32 10.80
N ILE A 66 -6.53 11.21 10.27
CA ILE A 66 -5.38 11.79 10.96
C ILE A 66 -5.40 13.29 10.77
N LYS A 67 -5.24 14.04 11.87
CA LYS A 67 -5.05 15.48 11.81
C LYS A 67 -3.68 15.80 11.23
N PRO A 68 -3.61 16.45 10.05
CA PRO A 68 -2.32 16.77 9.42
C PRO A 68 -1.64 17.95 10.12
N GLU A 69 -0.32 18.00 10.01
CA GLU A 69 0.48 19.17 10.37
C GLU A 69 0.54 20.22 9.24
N SER A 70 0.37 19.76 8.01
CA SER A 70 0.39 20.61 6.81
C SER A 70 -1.01 21.12 6.43
N ALA A 71 -1.04 22.23 5.69
CA ALA A 71 -2.28 22.73 5.12
C ALA A 71 -2.78 21.83 3.98
N PHE A 72 -4.08 21.71 3.84
CA PHE A 72 -4.72 21.04 2.72
C PHE A 72 -4.49 21.79 1.42
N LYS A 73 -4.29 21.05 0.35
CA LYS A 73 -4.35 21.56 -1.02
C LYS A 73 -5.76 21.36 -1.55
N PRO A 74 -6.39 22.35 -2.20
CA PRO A 74 -7.74 22.19 -2.76
C PRO A 74 -7.84 20.98 -3.71
N GLU A 75 -6.78 20.71 -4.48
CA GLU A 75 -6.70 19.61 -5.44
C GLU A 75 -6.81 18.26 -4.74
N SER A 76 -6.16 18.07 -3.59
CA SER A 76 -6.22 16.82 -2.84
C SER A 76 -7.61 16.58 -2.26
N VAL A 77 -8.28 17.63 -1.76
CA VAL A 77 -9.66 17.52 -1.25
C VAL A 77 -10.64 17.10 -2.34
N ILE A 78 -10.45 17.58 -3.58
CA ILE A 78 -11.28 17.16 -4.73
C ILE A 78 -11.11 15.66 -5.01
N ILE A 79 -9.92 15.11 -4.82
CA ILE A 79 -9.60 13.71 -5.10
C ILE A 79 -10.21 12.79 -4.04
N HIS A 80 -9.82 12.93 -2.76
CA HIS A 80 -10.21 12.00 -1.70
C HIS A 80 -11.44 12.44 -0.89
N GLY A 81 -11.95 13.65 -1.10
CA GLY A 81 -13.16 14.17 -0.42
C GLY A 81 -13.00 14.47 1.06
N ILE A 82 -11.85 14.20 1.68
CA ILE A 82 -11.59 14.48 3.10
C ILE A 82 -11.36 15.97 3.26
N THR A 83 -12.21 16.62 4.07
CA THR A 83 -12.12 18.06 4.31
C THR A 83 -11.37 18.38 5.61
N PRO A 84 -10.88 19.62 5.79
CA PRO A 84 -10.28 20.02 7.07
C PRO A 84 -11.19 19.79 8.29
N SER A 85 -12.51 19.88 8.11
CA SER A 85 -13.49 19.65 9.19
C SER A 85 -13.54 18.19 9.63
N ASP A 86 -13.25 17.23 8.74
CA ASP A 86 -13.31 15.80 9.05
C ASP A 86 -12.13 15.36 9.93
N VAL A 87 -11.01 16.08 9.84
CA VAL A 87 -9.75 15.70 10.51
C VAL A 87 -9.37 16.62 11.67
N VAL A 88 -10.01 17.78 11.85
CA VAL A 88 -9.61 18.77 12.87
C VAL A 88 -9.66 18.21 14.31
N GLN A 89 -10.57 17.28 14.59
CA GLN A 89 -10.71 16.62 15.90
C GLN A 89 -10.05 15.24 15.95
N GLN A 90 -9.40 14.80 14.87
CA GLN A 90 -8.74 13.51 14.83
C GLN A 90 -7.38 13.56 15.56
N PRO A 91 -6.88 12.41 16.02
CA PRO A 91 -5.53 12.33 16.58
C PRO A 91 -4.48 12.68 15.51
N ASN A 92 -3.31 13.10 15.96
CA ASN A 92 -2.16 13.27 15.07
C ASN A 92 -1.53 11.91 14.73
N ILE A 93 -0.61 11.90 13.77
CA ILE A 93 0.07 10.69 13.29
C ILE A 93 0.85 9.97 14.40
N ASP A 94 1.38 10.69 15.40
CA ASP A 94 2.18 10.12 16.49
C ASP A 94 1.38 9.11 17.33
N ALA A 95 0.09 9.36 17.53
CA ALA A 95 -0.80 8.46 18.25
C ALA A 95 -1.18 7.23 17.40
N ILE A 96 -1.33 7.41 16.10
CA ILE A 96 -1.85 6.39 15.18
C ILE A 96 -0.75 5.44 14.71
N LEU A 97 0.47 5.93 14.52
CA LEU A 97 1.54 5.14 13.90
C LEU A 97 1.92 3.90 14.73
N ALA A 98 1.87 4.00 16.04
CA ALA A 98 2.13 2.85 16.92
C ALA A 98 1.06 1.74 16.74
N GLU A 99 -0.23 2.11 16.68
CA GLU A 99 -1.33 1.17 16.41
C GLU A 99 -1.18 0.53 15.03
N PHE A 100 -0.78 1.34 14.04
CA PHE A 100 -0.56 0.86 12.67
C PHE A 100 0.58 -0.16 12.60
N LEU A 101 1.69 0.08 13.31
CA LEU A 101 2.81 -0.87 13.36
C LEU A 101 2.42 -2.18 14.06
N GLU A 102 1.62 -2.12 15.12
CA GLU A 102 1.07 -3.32 15.76
C GLU A 102 0.13 -4.08 14.80
N PHE A 103 -0.63 -3.35 13.99
CA PHE A 103 -1.46 -3.95 12.96
C PHE A 103 -0.62 -4.62 11.87
N CYS A 104 0.47 -4.01 11.44
CA CYS A 104 1.36 -4.57 10.42
C CYS A 104 2.16 -5.78 10.90
N ASP A 105 2.53 -5.81 12.18
CA ASP A 105 3.41 -6.84 12.78
C ASP A 105 4.64 -7.11 11.87
N ALA A 106 4.97 -8.37 11.60
CA ALA A 106 6.05 -8.79 10.69
C ALA A 106 5.54 -9.18 9.28
N ASP A 107 4.29 -8.86 8.96
CA ASP A 107 3.66 -9.25 7.70
C ASP A 107 4.23 -8.45 6.51
N ILE A 108 4.07 -8.97 5.30
CA ILE A 108 4.51 -8.32 4.06
C ILE A 108 3.57 -7.14 3.77
N ILE A 109 4.12 -5.93 3.66
CA ILE A 109 3.36 -4.76 3.25
C ILE A 109 3.08 -4.82 1.76
N VAL A 110 1.84 -4.60 1.38
CA VAL A 110 1.41 -4.56 -0.03
C VAL A 110 0.69 -3.24 -0.29
N GLY A 111 0.91 -2.65 -1.44
CA GLY A 111 0.16 -1.48 -1.90
C GLY A 111 0.21 -1.36 -3.41
N HIS A 112 -0.48 -0.38 -3.95
CA HIS A 112 -0.42 -0.04 -5.38
C HIS A 112 0.39 1.24 -5.54
N CYS A 113 1.54 1.17 -6.22
CA CYS A 113 2.55 2.23 -6.18
C CYS A 113 3.03 2.53 -4.75
N VAL A 114 3.17 1.51 -3.93
CA VAL A 114 3.40 1.56 -2.48
C VAL A 114 4.63 2.35 -2.04
N SER A 115 5.53 2.65 -2.96
CA SER A 115 6.69 3.51 -2.69
C SER A 115 6.30 4.90 -2.18
N ILE A 116 5.11 5.39 -2.55
CA ILE A 116 4.59 6.69 -2.09
C ILE A 116 4.19 6.58 -0.62
N ASP A 117 3.35 5.60 -0.29
CA ASP A 117 2.89 5.35 1.08
C ASP A 117 4.07 5.13 2.03
N LEU A 118 5.00 4.26 1.62
CA LEU A 118 6.21 3.97 2.39
C LEU A 118 7.11 5.21 2.57
N CYS A 119 7.16 6.10 1.59
CA CYS A 119 7.93 7.33 1.70
C CYS A 119 7.40 8.21 2.83
N PHE A 120 6.08 8.41 2.89
CA PHE A 120 5.43 9.21 3.93
C PHE A 120 5.45 8.50 5.28
N LEU A 121 5.15 7.21 5.35
CA LEU A 121 5.22 6.42 6.57
C LEU A 121 6.64 6.43 7.15
N ASN A 122 7.67 6.21 6.33
CA ASN A 122 9.06 6.22 6.77
C ASN A 122 9.55 7.60 7.22
N LYS A 123 9.02 8.68 6.63
CA LYS A 123 9.27 10.04 7.13
C LYS A 123 8.81 10.16 8.59
N GLU A 124 7.59 9.74 8.89
CA GLU A 124 7.03 9.82 10.23
C GLU A 124 7.70 8.83 11.19
N MET A 125 8.00 7.60 10.73
CA MET A 125 8.76 6.61 11.48
C MET A 125 10.11 7.16 11.96
N LYS A 126 10.86 7.78 11.03
CA LYS A 126 12.17 8.39 11.35
C LYS A 126 12.03 9.54 12.34
N ARG A 127 10.99 10.37 12.18
CA ARG A 127 10.72 11.50 13.08
C ARG A 127 10.38 11.04 14.49
N ILE A 128 9.51 10.02 14.63
CA ILE A 128 8.94 9.59 15.92
C ILE A 128 9.83 8.57 16.61
N PHE A 129 10.32 7.57 15.86
CA PHE A 129 11.02 6.40 16.42
C PHE A 129 12.53 6.37 16.11
N GLY A 130 13.00 7.23 15.17
CA GLY A 130 14.39 7.25 14.72
C GLY A 130 14.77 6.11 13.76
N ASP A 131 13.78 5.39 13.23
CA ASP A 131 13.95 4.22 12.38
C ASP A 131 12.94 4.21 11.23
N SER A 132 13.04 3.25 10.31
CA SER A 132 12.11 3.05 9.19
C SER A 132 11.33 1.75 9.37
N MET A 133 10.29 1.55 8.57
CA MET A 133 9.64 0.24 8.48
C MET A 133 10.62 -0.79 7.92
N HIS A 134 10.66 -1.97 8.55
CA HIS A 134 11.52 -3.08 8.14
C HIS A 134 10.75 -4.21 7.45
N ASN A 135 9.44 -4.08 7.36
CA ASN A 135 8.59 -5.04 6.67
C ASN A 135 8.99 -5.13 5.19
N PRO A 136 9.11 -6.34 4.63
CA PRO A 136 9.23 -6.48 3.18
C PRO A 136 8.03 -5.84 2.49
N ALA A 137 8.24 -5.26 1.34
CA ALA A 137 7.20 -4.56 0.61
C ALA A 137 7.00 -5.12 -0.79
N LEU A 138 5.74 -5.17 -1.23
CA LEU A 138 5.29 -5.67 -2.51
C LEU A 138 4.40 -4.63 -3.20
N ASP A 139 4.76 -4.25 -4.40
CA ASP A 139 4.00 -3.31 -5.23
C ASP A 139 3.15 -4.05 -6.25
N THR A 140 1.83 -3.97 -6.13
CA THR A 140 0.88 -4.63 -7.05
C THR A 140 0.95 -4.09 -8.47
N TYR A 141 1.32 -2.80 -8.65
CA TYR A 141 1.54 -2.24 -9.97
C TYR A 141 2.73 -2.92 -10.68
N LYS A 142 3.84 -3.15 -9.97
CA LYS A 142 5.01 -3.84 -10.53
C LYS A 142 4.69 -5.31 -10.87
N VAL A 143 3.93 -5.99 -10.00
CA VAL A 143 3.46 -7.36 -10.27
C VAL A 143 2.58 -7.38 -11.52
N TYR A 144 1.64 -6.44 -11.67
CA TYR A 144 0.77 -6.31 -12.83
C TYR A 144 1.58 -6.10 -14.11
N GLU A 145 2.50 -5.14 -14.13
CA GLU A 145 3.37 -4.86 -15.28
C GLU A 145 4.24 -6.07 -15.68
N TRP A 146 4.71 -6.83 -14.70
CA TRP A 146 5.44 -8.05 -14.97
C TRP A 146 4.55 -9.14 -15.57
N LEU A 147 3.35 -9.36 -14.99
CA LEU A 147 2.38 -10.33 -15.50
C LEU A 147 1.93 -10.02 -16.93
N ARG A 148 1.69 -8.76 -17.27
CA ARG A 148 1.37 -8.34 -18.65
C ARG A 148 2.41 -8.80 -19.66
N LYS A 149 3.68 -8.77 -19.29
CA LYS A 149 4.79 -9.21 -20.16
C LYS A 149 4.87 -10.74 -20.24
N LYS A 150 4.49 -11.44 -19.17
CA LYS A 150 4.63 -12.91 -19.06
C LYS A 150 3.43 -13.67 -19.63
N VAL A 151 2.23 -13.14 -19.49
CA VAL A 151 0.98 -13.80 -19.92
C VAL A 151 0.10 -12.86 -20.76
N PRO A 152 0.62 -12.28 -21.87
CA PRO A 152 -0.09 -11.25 -22.64
C PRO A 152 -1.36 -11.78 -23.33
N THR A 153 -1.53 -13.08 -23.45
CA THR A 153 -2.71 -13.72 -24.07
C THR A 153 -3.89 -13.87 -23.12
N ARG A 154 -3.70 -13.73 -21.81
CA ARG A 154 -4.81 -13.76 -20.84
C ARG A 154 -5.56 -12.44 -20.87
N THR A 155 -6.90 -12.48 -20.98
CA THR A 155 -7.77 -11.33 -21.26
C THR A 155 -7.49 -10.10 -20.38
N CYS A 156 -7.33 -10.29 -19.06
CA CYS A 156 -7.10 -9.17 -18.15
C CYS A 156 -5.67 -8.55 -18.28
N PHE A 157 -4.74 -9.24 -18.93
CA PHE A 157 -3.38 -8.76 -19.17
C PHE A 157 -3.14 -8.36 -20.63
N SER A 158 -4.01 -8.75 -21.55
CA SER A 158 -3.93 -8.39 -22.96
C SER A 158 -4.48 -6.98 -23.25
N ALA A 159 -5.49 -6.55 -22.51
CA ALA A 159 -5.99 -5.21 -22.60
C ALA A 159 -4.92 -4.23 -22.06
N SER A 160 -4.55 -3.24 -22.87
CA SER A 160 -3.83 -2.09 -22.33
C SER A 160 -4.91 -1.21 -21.69
N PRO A 161 -4.95 -1.08 -20.35
CA PRO A 161 -5.82 -0.08 -19.74
C PRO A 161 -5.45 1.28 -20.33
N ARG A 162 -6.41 2.18 -20.42
CA ARG A 162 -6.17 3.56 -20.94
C ARG A 162 -5.11 4.27 -20.09
N ASP A 163 -5.10 3.94 -18.81
CA ASP A 163 -4.06 4.26 -17.84
C ASP A 163 -3.78 3.02 -16.99
N THR A 164 -2.76 3.09 -16.15
CA THR A 164 -2.33 2.01 -15.24
C THR A 164 -2.73 2.29 -13.79
N SER A 165 -3.74 3.13 -13.59
CA SER A 165 -4.27 3.42 -12.26
C SER A 165 -4.88 2.17 -11.62
N LEU A 166 -4.93 2.17 -10.29
CA LEU A 166 -5.57 1.12 -9.49
C LEU A 166 -6.95 0.75 -10.03
N TYR A 167 -7.76 1.76 -10.36
CA TYR A 167 -9.17 1.57 -10.74
C TYR A 167 -9.32 1.00 -12.15
N GLU A 168 -8.49 1.44 -13.10
CA GLU A 168 -8.54 0.90 -14.45
C GLU A 168 -8.05 -0.56 -14.49
N ILE A 169 -7.02 -0.88 -13.71
CA ILE A 169 -6.58 -2.26 -13.56
C ILE A 169 -7.69 -3.09 -12.87
N ALA A 170 -8.29 -2.61 -11.79
CA ALA A 170 -9.37 -3.28 -11.08
C ALA A 170 -10.57 -3.60 -12.00
N LYS A 171 -10.96 -2.68 -12.87
CA LYS A 171 -12.01 -2.90 -13.88
C LYS A 171 -11.67 -4.04 -14.84
N CYS A 172 -10.42 -4.17 -15.28
CA CYS A 172 -9.98 -5.28 -16.11
C CYS A 172 -10.18 -6.65 -15.44
N PHE A 173 -10.12 -6.70 -14.12
CA PHE A 173 -10.33 -7.90 -13.31
C PHE A 173 -11.77 -8.03 -12.77
N SER A 174 -12.70 -7.21 -13.28
CA SER A 174 -14.10 -7.18 -12.81
C SER A 174 -14.24 -6.95 -11.30
N ILE A 175 -13.32 -6.17 -10.72
CA ILE A 175 -13.40 -5.71 -9.34
C ILE A 175 -14.24 -4.44 -9.32
N ALA A 176 -15.27 -4.43 -8.45
CA ALA A 176 -16.15 -3.27 -8.32
C ALA A 176 -15.39 -2.11 -7.64
N VAL A 177 -15.38 -0.95 -8.30
CA VAL A 177 -14.80 0.28 -7.77
C VAL A 177 -15.94 1.16 -7.27
N ARG A 178 -16.10 1.23 -5.94
CA ARG A 178 -17.08 2.10 -5.28
C ARG A 178 -16.39 2.78 -4.11
N GLY A 179 -16.52 4.09 -3.99
CA GLY A 179 -15.85 4.86 -2.93
C GLY A 179 -14.34 5.01 -3.18
N ALA A 180 -13.96 5.18 -4.46
CA ALA A 180 -12.59 5.48 -4.87
C ALA A 180 -12.02 6.67 -4.07
N HIS A 181 -10.70 6.64 -3.82
CA HIS A 181 -10.01 7.64 -3.01
C HIS A 181 -10.46 7.67 -1.53
N ASP A 182 -10.83 6.52 -1.00
CA ASP A 182 -10.90 6.23 0.43
C ASP A 182 -9.83 5.19 0.74
N ALA A 183 -8.90 5.49 1.62
CA ALA A 183 -7.72 4.66 1.88
C ALA A 183 -8.09 3.20 2.22
N LEU A 184 -9.17 2.95 2.98
CA LEU A 184 -9.59 1.58 3.28
C LEU A 184 -10.16 0.88 2.06
N VAL A 185 -10.95 1.57 1.26
CA VAL A 185 -11.53 1.03 0.02
C VAL A 185 -10.42 0.70 -0.97
N ASP A 186 -9.42 1.56 -1.11
CA ASP A 186 -8.33 1.38 -2.06
C ASP A 186 -7.36 0.28 -1.63
N ALA A 187 -7.09 0.16 -0.33
CA ALA A 187 -6.42 -1.01 0.24
C ALA A 187 -7.19 -2.31 -0.05
N PHE A 188 -8.53 -2.30 0.05
CA PHE A 188 -9.36 -3.46 -0.25
C PHE A 188 -9.40 -3.81 -1.73
N ILE A 189 -9.45 -2.83 -2.63
CA ILE A 189 -9.34 -3.03 -4.09
C ILE A 189 -7.97 -3.63 -4.42
N THR A 190 -6.91 -3.11 -3.84
CA THR A 190 -5.53 -3.60 -4.00
C THR A 190 -5.38 -5.03 -3.50
N ALA A 191 -6.01 -5.38 -2.37
CA ALA A 191 -6.06 -6.75 -1.86
C ALA A 191 -6.76 -7.70 -2.84
N GLN A 192 -7.87 -7.28 -3.44
CA GLN A 192 -8.57 -8.06 -4.46
C GLN A 192 -7.71 -8.24 -5.72
N LEU A 193 -6.93 -7.24 -6.12
CA LEU A 193 -5.99 -7.40 -7.24
C LEU A 193 -4.93 -8.46 -6.92
N LEU A 194 -4.30 -8.40 -5.76
CA LEU A 194 -3.33 -9.42 -5.34
C LEU A 194 -3.97 -10.80 -5.31
N GLN A 195 -5.20 -10.91 -4.79
CA GLN A 195 -5.98 -12.15 -4.80
C GLN A 195 -6.16 -12.71 -6.22
N ARG A 196 -6.39 -11.86 -7.23
CA ARG A 196 -6.52 -12.26 -8.64
C ARG A 196 -5.17 -12.62 -9.28
N PHE A 197 -4.09 -12.01 -8.83
CA PHE A 197 -2.75 -12.27 -9.36
C PHE A 197 -2.19 -13.60 -8.85
N MET A 198 -2.45 -13.99 -7.60
CA MET A 198 -1.88 -15.18 -6.97
C MET A 198 -2.06 -16.47 -7.79
N PRO A 199 -3.26 -16.87 -8.25
CA PRO A 199 -3.40 -18.08 -9.04
C PRO A 199 -2.61 -18.01 -10.36
N VAL A 200 -2.54 -16.83 -10.98
CA VAL A 200 -1.77 -16.65 -12.21
C VAL A 200 -0.28 -16.78 -11.97
N LEU A 201 0.22 -16.21 -10.88
CA LEU A 201 1.62 -16.32 -10.45
C LEU A 201 2.00 -17.77 -10.21
N ILE A 202 1.16 -18.52 -9.47
CA ILE A 202 1.38 -19.95 -9.17
C ILE A 202 1.40 -20.78 -10.46
N ASP A 203 0.45 -20.55 -11.36
CA ASP A 203 0.36 -21.26 -12.66
C ASP A 203 1.63 -21.12 -13.52
N ILE A 204 2.32 -19.97 -13.42
CA ILE A 204 3.54 -19.71 -14.19
C ILE A 204 4.84 -19.93 -13.37
N GLY A 205 4.72 -20.59 -12.22
CA GLY A 205 5.85 -21.06 -11.42
C GLY A 205 6.38 -20.06 -10.37
N VAL A 206 5.71 -18.92 -10.14
CA VAL A 206 6.05 -18.02 -9.02
C VAL A 206 5.32 -18.50 -7.79
N THR A 207 5.95 -19.37 -7.02
CA THR A 207 5.32 -20.07 -5.89
C THR A 207 5.84 -19.64 -4.52
N CYS A 208 7.00 -18.98 -4.45
CA CYS A 208 7.62 -18.58 -3.19
C CYS A 208 7.70 -17.07 -3.01
N ILE A 209 7.74 -16.62 -1.75
CA ILE A 209 7.78 -15.21 -1.37
C ILE A 209 9.00 -14.50 -1.95
N GLY A 210 10.17 -15.16 -1.96
CA GLY A 210 11.40 -14.55 -2.43
C GLY A 210 11.33 -14.15 -3.90
N ASP A 211 10.66 -14.93 -4.74
CA ASP A 211 10.49 -14.60 -6.16
C ASP A 211 9.40 -13.54 -6.35
N LEU A 212 8.31 -13.61 -5.59
CA LEU A 212 7.26 -12.58 -5.61
C LEU A 212 7.80 -11.20 -5.21
N LEU A 213 8.60 -11.12 -4.14
CA LEU A 213 9.20 -9.87 -3.67
C LEU A 213 10.21 -9.29 -4.68
N LYS A 214 10.96 -10.12 -5.41
CA LYS A 214 11.84 -9.64 -6.50
C LYS A 214 11.05 -9.02 -7.64
N ILE A 215 9.89 -9.62 -7.98
CA ILE A 215 9.01 -9.13 -9.05
C ILE A 215 8.35 -7.81 -8.69
N GLY A 216 7.79 -7.73 -7.48
CA GLY A 216 7.01 -6.60 -7.01
C GLY A 216 7.79 -5.66 -6.08
N HIS A 217 9.13 -5.65 -6.14
CA HIS A 217 9.93 -4.75 -5.30
C HIS A 217 9.60 -3.28 -5.59
N PRO A 218 9.18 -2.49 -4.58
CA PRO A 218 9.01 -1.05 -4.76
C PRO A 218 10.37 -0.43 -5.12
N LEU A 219 10.40 0.41 -6.15
CA LEU A 219 11.64 1.06 -6.55
C LEU A 219 12.05 2.12 -5.53
N GLU A 220 13.30 2.04 -5.05
CA GLU A 220 13.88 3.10 -4.25
C GLU A 220 14.10 4.36 -5.10
N GLY A 221 13.49 5.46 -4.70
CA GLY A 221 13.90 6.85 -4.95
C GLY A 221 14.15 7.37 -6.36
N GLY A 222 14.33 6.54 -7.38
CA GLY A 222 14.70 6.94 -8.74
C GLY A 222 13.52 7.23 -9.68
N ASP A 223 12.36 6.64 -9.44
CA ASP A 223 11.16 6.79 -10.26
C ASP A 223 10.11 7.74 -9.67
N LYS A 224 10.47 8.55 -8.65
CA LYS A 224 9.56 9.56 -8.06
C LYS A 224 8.98 10.52 -9.11
N GLN A 225 9.73 10.78 -10.19
CA GLN A 225 9.29 11.63 -11.29
C GLN A 225 8.29 10.94 -12.22
N LYS A 226 8.37 9.61 -12.39
CA LYS A 226 7.38 8.83 -13.15
C LYS A 226 6.10 8.62 -12.36
N ALA A 227 6.21 8.22 -11.09
CA ALA A 227 5.03 8.05 -10.23
C ALA A 227 4.23 9.36 -10.09
N SER A 228 4.90 10.52 -9.90
CA SER A 228 4.20 11.81 -9.85
C SER A 228 3.62 12.26 -11.20
N SER A 229 4.17 11.83 -12.34
CA SER A 229 3.58 12.10 -13.67
C SER A 229 2.41 11.15 -13.99
N GLU A 230 2.41 9.97 -13.42
CA GLU A 230 1.30 9.01 -13.55
C GLU A 230 0.12 9.40 -12.64
N ILE A 231 0.39 10.00 -11.48
CA ILE A 231 -0.61 10.48 -10.53
C ILE A 231 -1.17 11.86 -10.91
N SER A 232 -0.42 12.71 -11.65
CA SER A 232 -0.91 14.02 -12.10
C SER A 232 -1.91 13.95 -13.27
N ASN A 233 -2.27 12.76 -13.73
CA ASN A 233 -3.35 12.50 -14.68
C ASN A 233 -4.65 12.00 -14.00
N PHE A 234 -4.75 12.18 -12.67
CA PHE A 234 -5.97 11.96 -11.90
C PHE A 234 -6.73 13.26 -11.68
#